data_19b80596b200d835dddabec31db6cc32
#
_entry.id   19b80596b200d835dddabec31db6cc32
#
_cell.length_a   1.000
_cell.length_b   1.000
_cell.length_c   1.000
_cell.angle_alpha   90.00
_cell.angle_beta   90.00
_cell.angle_gamma   90.00
#
_symmetry.space_group_name_H-M   'P 1'
#
loop_
_entity.id
_entity.type
_entity.pdbx_description
1 polymer ?
#
loop_
_entity_poly.entity_id
_entity_poly.type
_entity_poly.pdbx_seq_one_letter_code
_entity_poly.pdbx_strand_id
1 'polypeptide(L)'
;MSHPRRLVLIIALFVIASHAQDWPTATPKSVGIDAKALAAFDAEIAAGKFGNIDSFTLIRHGKLVIDKRYPHDYAQIYSAEAKKQSPLNPHDPTGPYNYFNPWWHPWYQRGELHTLQSVSKTITSIVIGVARNRKEFPDLDTPVMNFFDASKVNNLDDRKKRMTIRHLLTMSAGFDWKEDVPYSNPENTGIQMEASSDWVEYTINRPMQYEPGKVYHYNSGATQLLAHIFRVATGTDIEEYAVRHLFTPLGIKEHYWKRTPSGLVDAEGGLYMRPRDVAKLWYLFLKNGAWEGKQIVSPEWVKDSLKPHFDLGAGRPDAAGLPKYGLKWWLYPYGKENEMVAWAGSGFGGQRPIVLPEYDIVAVYTAWNHGSGPSMRARDAIYRLVEMVTDGPQKLK
;
A
#
# COMPACT_ATOMS: atom_id res chain seq x y z
N MET A 1 9.56 -67.38 35.38
CA MET A 1 10.25 -66.18 34.87
C MET A 1 9.36 -65.49 33.88
N SER A 2 8.65 -64.47 34.32
CA SER A 2 7.70 -63.73 33.53
C SER A 2 8.35 -62.44 33.00
N HIS A 3 8.39 -62.25 31.67
CA HIS A 3 8.92 -61.05 31.04
C HIS A 3 7.81 -59.97 30.97
N PRO A 4 8.05 -58.72 31.38
CA PRO A 4 7.08 -57.66 31.21
C PRO A 4 7.14 -57.13 29.76
N ARG A 5 5.99 -57.15 29.07
CA ARG A 5 5.78 -56.49 27.78
C ARG A 5 5.76 -54.99 27.99
N ARG A 6 6.75 -54.28 27.45
CA ARG A 6 6.76 -52.82 27.39
C ARG A 6 5.79 -52.36 26.27
N LEU A 7 4.75 -51.67 26.68
CA LEU A 7 3.82 -51.00 25.77
C LEU A 7 4.51 -49.70 25.27
N VAL A 8 4.85 -49.62 23.98
CA VAL A 8 5.38 -48.41 23.36
C VAL A 8 4.17 -47.62 22.87
N LEU A 9 3.88 -46.49 23.54
CA LEU A 9 2.84 -45.56 23.14
C LEU A 9 3.41 -44.68 22.02
N ILE A 10 2.99 -44.89 20.76
CA ILE A 10 3.32 -44.05 19.63
C ILE A 10 2.32 -42.87 19.66
N ILE A 11 2.76 -41.68 20.12
CA ILE A 11 2.02 -40.46 19.99
C ILE A 11 2.20 -39.96 18.54
N ALA A 12 1.22 -40.18 17.72
CA ALA A 12 1.15 -39.56 16.37
C ALA A 12 0.85 -38.07 16.54
N LEU A 13 1.86 -37.22 16.41
CA LEU A 13 1.70 -35.78 16.24
C LEU A 13 1.07 -35.54 14.87
N PHE A 14 -0.23 -35.33 14.85
CA PHE A 14 -0.90 -34.74 13.69
C PHE A 14 -0.41 -33.29 13.56
N VAL A 15 0.58 -33.05 12.72
CA VAL A 15 0.85 -31.72 12.20
C VAL A 15 -0.31 -31.38 11.27
N ILE A 16 -1.29 -30.65 11.80
CA ILE A 16 -2.32 -30.02 10.97
C ILE A 16 -1.57 -28.96 10.16
N ALA A 17 -1.21 -29.28 8.92
CA ALA A 17 -0.77 -28.30 7.97
C ALA A 17 -1.94 -27.33 7.77
N SER A 18 -1.89 -26.19 8.46
CA SER A 18 -2.78 -25.06 8.20
C SER A 18 -2.54 -24.63 6.76
N HIS A 19 -3.35 -25.14 5.85
CA HIS A 19 -3.45 -24.55 4.54
C HIS A 19 -4.05 -23.18 4.78
N ALA A 20 -3.27 -22.15 4.66
CA ALA A 20 -3.76 -20.77 4.72
C ALA A 20 -4.91 -20.65 3.71
N GLN A 21 -6.10 -20.58 4.26
CA GLN A 21 -7.35 -20.73 3.52
C GLN A 21 -7.58 -19.47 2.69
N ASP A 22 -8.03 -19.65 1.46
CA ASP A 22 -8.63 -18.56 0.69
C ASP A 22 -9.83 -18.00 1.48
N TRP A 23 -10.23 -16.77 1.22
CA TRP A 23 -11.32 -16.14 1.93
C TRP A 23 -12.58 -17.02 1.96
N PRO A 24 -13.22 -17.27 3.12
CA PRO A 24 -14.54 -17.88 3.15
C PRO A 24 -15.52 -16.97 2.40
N THR A 25 -16.40 -17.54 1.60
CA THR A 25 -17.36 -16.79 0.79
C THR A 25 -18.68 -16.56 1.52
N ALA A 26 -19.40 -15.50 1.14
CA ALA A 26 -20.73 -15.20 1.62
C ALA A 26 -21.62 -14.63 0.51
N THR A 27 -22.94 -14.85 0.61
CA THR A 27 -23.87 -14.09 -0.22
C THR A 27 -24.01 -12.67 0.32
N PRO A 28 -24.25 -11.65 -0.54
CA PRO A 28 -24.40 -10.27 -0.08
C PRO A 28 -25.37 -10.12 1.09
N LYS A 29 -26.57 -10.70 0.97
CA LYS A 29 -27.62 -10.64 2.00
C LYS A 29 -27.18 -11.23 3.33
N SER A 30 -26.39 -12.31 3.34
CA SER A 30 -25.97 -12.99 4.59
C SER A 30 -24.97 -12.17 5.41
N VAL A 31 -24.43 -11.13 4.84
CA VAL A 31 -23.50 -10.21 5.50
C VAL A 31 -23.99 -8.75 5.45
N GLY A 32 -25.30 -8.53 5.30
CA GLY A 32 -25.91 -7.19 5.34
C GLY A 32 -25.50 -6.27 4.17
N ILE A 33 -25.29 -6.84 2.98
CA ILE A 33 -25.07 -6.09 1.73
C ILE A 33 -26.33 -6.19 0.88
N ASP A 34 -26.82 -5.06 0.37
CA ASP A 34 -27.90 -5.00 -0.61
C ASP A 34 -27.41 -5.57 -1.95
N ALA A 35 -27.95 -6.72 -2.33
CA ALA A 35 -27.57 -7.39 -3.56
C ALA A 35 -27.91 -6.58 -4.82
N LYS A 36 -28.99 -5.77 -4.79
CA LYS A 36 -29.36 -4.91 -5.94
C LYS A 36 -28.39 -3.73 -6.07
N ALA A 37 -28.07 -3.08 -4.96
CA ALA A 37 -27.09 -1.98 -4.96
C ALA A 37 -25.71 -2.46 -5.40
N LEU A 38 -25.27 -3.65 -4.92
CA LEU A 38 -24.01 -4.26 -5.35
C LEU A 38 -24.02 -4.59 -6.86
N ALA A 39 -25.10 -5.18 -7.38
CA ALA A 39 -25.23 -5.50 -8.80
C ALA A 39 -25.29 -4.25 -9.69
N ALA A 40 -25.95 -3.19 -9.22
CA ALA A 40 -25.98 -1.90 -9.92
C ALA A 40 -24.58 -1.27 -9.98
N PHE A 41 -23.84 -1.30 -8.87
CA PHE A 41 -22.49 -0.79 -8.81
C PHE A 41 -21.51 -1.58 -9.70
N ASP A 42 -21.63 -2.91 -9.69
CA ASP A 42 -20.90 -3.81 -10.58
C ASP A 42 -21.15 -3.48 -12.06
N ALA A 43 -22.41 -3.23 -12.45
CA ALA A 43 -22.78 -2.83 -13.80
C ALA A 43 -22.22 -1.44 -14.16
N GLU A 44 -22.21 -0.47 -13.24
CA GLU A 44 -21.60 0.85 -13.44
C GLU A 44 -20.09 0.76 -13.68
N ILE A 45 -19.39 -0.12 -12.94
CA ILE A 45 -17.96 -0.39 -13.15
C ILE A 45 -17.76 -0.99 -14.55
N ALA A 46 -18.51 -2.03 -14.88
CA ALA A 46 -18.41 -2.71 -16.19
C ALA A 46 -18.71 -1.77 -17.37
N ALA A 47 -19.57 -0.78 -17.17
CA ALA A 47 -19.88 0.26 -18.15
C ALA A 47 -18.82 1.37 -18.25
N GLY A 48 -17.72 1.32 -17.46
CA GLY A 48 -16.65 2.32 -17.47
C GLY A 48 -17.02 3.67 -16.83
N LYS A 49 -18.09 3.74 -16.04
CA LYS A 49 -18.51 4.99 -15.38
C LYS A 49 -17.42 5.61 -14.51
N PHE A 50 -16.53 4.78 -13.97
CA PHE A 50 -15.42 5.18 -13.11
C PHE A 50 -14.05 5.02 -13.79
N GLY A 51 -14.03 4.99 -15.11
CA GLY A 51 -12.83 4.74 -15.91
C GLY A 51 -12.47 3.25 -15.97
N ASN A 52 -11.20 2.98 -16.21
CA ASN A 52 -10.69 1.62 -16.38
C ASN A 52 -10.41 0.97 -15.02
N ILE A 53 -11.47 0.47 -14.36
CA ILE A 53 -11.32 -0.36 -13.17
C ILE A 53 -11.07 -1.80 -13.63
N ASP A 54 -9.97 -2.41 -13.20
CA ASP A 54 -9.55 -3.76 -13.58
C ASP A 54 -10.11 -4.83 -12.65
N SER A 55 -10.32 -4.50 -11.38
CA SER A 55 -10.93 -5.40 -10.41
C SER A 55 -11.63 -4.69 -9.27
N PHE A 56 -12.60 -5.39 -8.71
CA PHE A 56 -13.28 -5.02 -7.48
C PHE A 56 -13.40 -6.25 -6.58
N THR A 57 -12.83 -6.16 -5.38
CA THR A 57 -12.90 -7.19 -4.33
C THR A 57 -13.54 -6.58 -3.09
N LEU A 58 -14.54 -7.24 -2.50
CA LEU A 58 -15.24 -6.80 -1.29
C LEU A 58 -15.24 -7.93 -0.26
N ILE A 59 -14.71 -7.61 0.92
CA ILE A 59 -14.75 -8.45 2.11
C ILE A 59 -15.64 -7.77 3.14
N ARG A 60 -16.57 -8.51 3.74
CA ARG A 60 -17.33 -8.05 4.90
C ARG A 60 -17.42 -9.15 5.95
N HIS A 61 -17.21 -8.80 7.21
CA HIS A 61 -17.17 -9.74 8.35
C HIS A 61 -16.19 -10.91 8.11
N GLY A 62 -15.04 -10.62 7.47
CA GLY A 62 -14.05 -11.62 7.13
C GLY A 62 -14.48 -12.62 6.04
N LYS A 63 -15.50 -12.29 5.25
CA LYS A 63 -16.00 -13.14 4.17
C LYS A 63 -15.97 -12.40 2.83
N LEU A 64 -15.55 -13.11 1.79
CA LEU A 64 -15.53 -12.62 0.43
C LEU A 64 -16.95 -12.55 -0.13
N VAL A 65 -17.37 -11.35 -0.51
CA VAL A 65 -18.70 -11.07 -1.06
C VAL A 65 -18.67 -11.03 -2.60
N ILE A 66 -17.65 -10.36 -3.15
CA ILE A 66 -17.38 -10.30 -4.58
C ILE A 66 -15.87 -10.21 -4.81
N ASP A 67 -15.40 -10.85 -5.87
CA ASP A 67 -14.05 -10.76 -6.41
C ASP A 67 -14.16 -10.83 -7.92
N LYS A 68 -14.22 -9.66 -8.56
CA LYS A 68 -14.55 -9.55 -9.99
C LYS A 68 -13.45 -8.80 -10.72
N ARG A 69 -13.19 -9.24 -11.96
CA ARG A 69 -12.25 -8.62 -12.88
C ARG A 69 -13.01 -8.03 -14.06
N TYR A 70 -12.51 -6.91 -14.57
CA TYR A 70 -13.04 -6.19 -15.72
C TYR A 70 -11.88 -6.05 -16.72
N PRO A 71 -11.79 -6.93 -17.72
CA PRO A 71 -10.68 -6.94 -18.65
C PRO A 71 -10.69 -5.72 -19.56
N HIS A 72 -9.52 -5.13 -19.78
CA HIS A 72 -9.29 -4.02 -20.70
C HIS A 72 -8.12 -4.37 -21.64
N ASP A 73 -8.20 -3.96 -22.90
CA ASP A 73 -7.08 -4.01 -23.84
C ASP A 73 -6.28 -2.71 -23.79
N TYR A 74 -5.34 -2.65 -22.86
CA TYR A 74 -4.49 -1.47 -22.67
C TYR A 74 -3.48 -1.26 -23.79
N ALA A 75 -3.10 -2.29 -24.51
CA ALA A 75 -2.27 -2.15 -25.69
C ALA A 75 -3.01 -1.32 -26.77
N GLN A 76 -4.33 -1.49 -26.84
CA GLN A 76 -5.18 -0.66 -27.70
C GLN A 76 -5.48 0.71 -27.07
N ILE A 77 -5.93 0.74 -25.80
CA ILE A 77 -6.36 1.96 -25.12
C ILE A 77 -5.24 3.01 -25.07
N TYR A 78 -4.00 2.57 -24.75
CA TYR A 78 -2.84 3.45 -24.60
C TYR A 78 -1.80 3.30 -25.73
N SER A 79 -2.22 2.83 -26.88
CA SER A 79 -1.30 2.57 -28.01
C SER A 79 -0.56 3.83 -28.50
N ALA A 80 -1.21 5.00 -28.41
CA ALA A 80 -0.61 6.27 -28.79
C ALA A 80 0.37 6.77 -27.72
N GLU A 81 -0.01 6.65 -26.45
CA GLU A 81 0.79 7.06 -25.30
C GLU A 81 2.05 6.18 -25.15
N ALA A 82 1.93 4.88 -25.38
CA ALA A 82 3.05 3.95 -25.32
C ALA A 82 4.18 4.27 -26.33
N LYS A 83 3.84 4.98 -27.40
CA LYS A 83 4.80 5.43 -28.42
C LYS A 83 5.45 6.78 -28.09
N LYS A 84 4.91 7.54 -27.15
CA LYS A 84 5.47 8.82 -26.74
C LYS A 84 6.69 8.59 -25.86
N GLN A 85 7.77 9.29 -26.17
CA GLN A 85 8.92 9.34 -25.28
C GLN A 85 8.68 10.35 -24.18
N SER A 86 8.89 9.94 -22.93
CA SER A 86 8.97 10.90 -21.81
C SER A 86 10.33 11.59 -21.84
N PRO A 87 10.43 12.89 -21.48
CA PRO A 87 11.72 13.57 -21.36
C PRO A 87 12.68 12.93 -20.36
N LEU A 88 12.15 12.23 -19.36
CA LEU A 88 12.92 11.53 -18.32
C LEU A 88 12.97 10.03 -18.52
N ASN A 89 12.26 9.54 -19.52
CA ASN A 89 12.21 8.15 -19.92
C ASN A 89 12.58 8.07 -21.40
N PRO A 90 13.74 8.58 -21.80
CA PRO A 90 14.01 8.96 -23.18
C PRO A 90 14.28 7.78 -24.06
N HIS A 91 14.47 6.60 -23.49
CA HIS A 91 15.27 5.69 -24.23
C HIS A 91 14.50 4.55 -24.76
N ASP A 92 13.39 4.28 -24.16
CA ASP A 92 12.76 3.03 -24.45
C ASP A 92 11.29 3.11 -24.09
N PRO A 93 10.40 3.21 -25.10
CA PRO A 93 8.98 3.06 -24.84
C PRO A 93 8.65 1.69 -24.22
N THR A 94 9.63 0.76 -24.23
CA THR A 94 9.55 -0.53 -23.55
C THR A 94 10.29 -0.56 -22.21
N GLY A 95 10.94 0.52 -21.83
CA GLY A 95 11.71 0.63 -20.60
C GLY A 95 10.89 0.63 -19.33
N PRO A 96 11.51 0.33 -18.21
CA PRO A 96 10.81 0.13 -16.94
C PRO A 96 10.08 1.37 -16.41
N TYR A 97 10.34 2.54 -16.89
CA TYR A 97 9.79 3.80 -16.37
C TYR A 97 8.76 4.47 -17.28
N ASN A 98 8.39 3.83 -18.39
CA ASN A 98 7.28 4.31 -19.23
C ASN A 98 5.96 3.71 -18.74
N TYR A 99 5.15 4.49 -18.03
CA TYR A 99 3.87 4.07 -17.48
C TYR A 99 2.85 3.58 -18.51
N PHE A 100 3.01 3.92 -19.76
CA PHE A 100 2.15 3.49 -20.85
C PHE A 100 2.70 2.27 -21.61
N ASN A 101 3.86 1.80 -21.21
CA ASN A 101 4.46 0.61 -21.83
C ASN A 101 3.64 -0.63 -21.46
N PRO A 102 3.36 -1.57 -22.40
CA PRO A 102 2.68 -2.82 -22.12
C PRO A 102 3.32 -3.68 -21.01
N TRP A 103 4.63 -3.59 -20.77
CA TRP A 103 5.30 -4.22 -19.63
C TRP A 103 4.82 -3.73 -18.27
N TRP A 104 4.39 -2.49 -18.21
CA TRP A 104 3.88 -1.84 -17.01
C TRP A 104 2.38 -1.98 -16.87
N HIS A 105 1.76 -2.53 -17.88
CA HIS A 105 0.35 -2.85 -17.84
C HIS A 105 0.03 -3.70 -16.59
N PRO A 106 -1.05 -3.41 -15.88
CA PRO A 106 -1.38 -4.06 -14.61
C PRO A 106 -1.32 -5.59 -14.65
N TRP A 107 -1.70 -6.19 -15.76
CA TRP A 107 -1.77 -7.66 -15.90
C TRP A 107 -0.73 -8.24 -16.88
N TYR A 108 0.05 -7.41 -17.53
CA TYR A 108 0.93 -7.86 -18.61
C TYR A 108 2.06 -8.72 -18.08
N GLN A 109 2.12 -9.97 -18.56
CA GLN A 109 3.11 -10.98 -18.19
C GLN A 109 3.23 -11.30 -16.68
N ARG A 110 2.21 -10.93 -15.87
CA ARG A 110 2.22 -11.19 -14.42
C ARG A 110 0.98 -11.96 -13.94
N GLY A 111 0.25 -12.57 -14.86
CA GLY A 111 -0.92 -13.39 -14.54
C GLY A 111 -2.00 -12.59 -13.80
N GLU A 112 -2.31 -12.99 -12.57
CA GLU A 112 -3.31 -12.31 -11.74
C GLU A 112 -2.76 -11.17 -10.87
N LEU A 113 -1.46 -10.93 -10.92
CA LEU A 113 -0.82 -9.87 -10.13
C LEU A 113 -1.06 -8.51 -10.78
N HIS A 114 -1.68 -7.61 -10.05
CA HIS A 114 -1.88 -6.23 -10.46
C HIS A 114 -0.84 -5.32 -9.81
N THR A 115 -0.39 -4.29 -10.54
CA THR A 115 0.47 -3.25 -9.96
C THR A 115 -0.26 -2.53 -8.84
N LEU A 116 0.44 -2.22 -7.78
CA LEU A 116 -0.09 -1.48 -6.63
C LEU A 116 0.35 -0.02 -6.61
N GLN A 117 1.36 0.33 -7.40
CA GLN A 117 1.93 1.67 -7.40
C GLN A 117 2.18 2.16 -5.95
N SER A 118 1.87 3.38 -5.63
CA SER A 118 2.14 3.96 -4.30
C SER A 118 1.43 3.27 -3.11
N VAL A 119 0.53 2.32 -3.33
CA VAL A 119 0.03 1.43 -2.26
C VAL A 119 1.19 0.60 -1.69
N SER A 120 2.24 0.35 -2.46
CA SER A 120 3.49 -0.29 -2.00
C SER A 120 4.09 0.42 -0.79
N LYS A 121 3.96 1.75 -0.69
CA LYS A 121 4.42 2.54 0.45
C LYS A 121 3.73 2.16 1.76
N THR A 122 2.42 1.91 1.70
CA THR A 122 1.65 1.44 2.85
C THR A 122 2.12 0.04 3.26
N ILE A 123 2.34 -0.86 2.29
CA ILE A 123 2.80 -2.22 2.57
C ILE A 123 4.23 -2.21 3.14
N THR A 124 5.11 -1.34 2.64
CA THR A 124 6.44 -1.08 3.23
C THR A 124 6.31 -0.70 4.72
N SER A 125 5.38 0.21 5.06
CA SER A 125 5.10 0.56 6.46
C SER A 125 4.59 -0.63 7.28
N ILE A 126 3.74 -1.49 6.71
CA ILE A 126 3.28 -2.72 7.38
C ILE A 126 4.47 -3.63 7.70
N VAL A 127 5.38 -3.86 6.74
CA VAL A 127 6.58 -4.69 6.96
C VAL A 127 7.47 -4.12 8.07
N ILE A 128 7.66 -2.80 8.10
CA ILE A 128 8.36 -2.12 9.20
C ILE A 128 7.65 -2.40 10.53
N GLY A 129 6.32 -2.35 10.55
CA GLY A 129 5.52 -2.68 11.73
C GLY A 129 5.72 -4.12 12.21
N VAL A 130 5.83 -5.07 11.30
CA VAL A 130 6.17 -6.46 11.63
C VAL A 130 7.55 -6.55 12.29
N ALA A 131 8.55 -5.87 11.71
CA ALA A 131 9.90 -5.86 12.26
C ALA A 131 9.98 -5.15 13.61
N ARG A 132 9.20 -4.09 13.83
CA ARG A 132 9.04 -3.42 15.14
C ARG A 132 8.42 -4.35 16.18
N ASN A 133 7.35 -5.06 15.83
CA ASN A 133 6.72 -6.06 16.71
C ASN A 133 7.72 -7.13 17.16
N ARG A 134 8.65 -7.50 16.28
CA ARG A 134 9.70 -8.47 16.54
C ARG A 134 10.97 -7.88 17.22
N LYS A 135 10.99 -6.56 17.45
CA LYS A 135 12.13 -5.79 17.99
C LYS A 135 13.40 -5.88 17.12
N GLU A 136 13.22 -6.01 15.81
CA GLU A 136 14.28 -6.16 14.82
C GLU A 136 14.49 -4.88 13.98
N PHE A 137 13.70 -3.83 14.25
CA PHE A 137 13.83 -2.53 13.59
C PHE A 137 13.92 -1.40 14.64
N PRO A 138 14.73 -0.36 14.41
CA PRO A 138 15.01 0.71 15.37
C PRO A 138 13.77 1.57 15.67
N ASP A 139 13.87 2.38 16.72
CA ASP A 139 12.82 3.34 17.07
C ASP A 139 12.62 4.38 15.98
N LEU A 140 11.37 4.86 15.83
CA LEU A 140 11.01 5.78 14.77
C LEU A 140 11.69 7.16 14.91
N ASP A 141 12.11 7.52 16.10
CA ASP A 141 12.80 8.78 16.36
C ASP A 141 14.35 8.67 16.19
N THR A 142 14.83 7.49 15.73
CA THR A 142 16.23 7.29 15.34
C THR A 142 16.56 8.18 14.13
N PRO A 143 17.68 8.96 14.19
CA PRO A 143 18.12 9.77 13.08
C PRO A 143 18.43 8.92 11.84
N VAL A 144 17.94 9.35 10.68
CA VAL A 144 18.17 8.69 9.38
C VAL A 144 19.68 8.60 9.07
N MET A 145 20.42 9.60 9.45
CA MET A 145 21.87 9.68 9.20
C MET A 145 22.69 8.59 9.91
N ASN A 146 22.11 7.87 10.90
CA ASN A 146 22.77 6.72 11.52
C ASN A 146 22.94 5.52 10.56
N PHE A 147 22.25 5.54 9.42
CA PHE A 147 22.27 4.48 8.41
C PHE A 147 23.05 4.88 7.15
N PHE A 148 23.75 6.01 7.18
CA PHE A 148 24.51 6.53 6.05
C PHE A 148 25.91 6.96 6.48
N ASP A 149 26.86 6.81 5.57
CA ASP A 149 28.20 7.42 5.72
C ASP A 149 28.07 8.93 5.45
N ALA A 150 28.14 9.72 6.53
CA ALA A 150 27.97 11.17 6.45
C ALA A 150 29.00 11.86 5.51
N SER A 151 30.18 11.25 5.30
CA SER A 151 31.20 11.80 4.40
C SER A 151 30.81 11.68 2.92
N LYS A 152 29.83 10.84 2.59
CA LYS A 152 29.32 10.60 1.23
C LYS A 152 27.98 11.29 0.96
N VAL A 153 27.41 11.98 1.94
CA VAL A 153 26.12 12.65 1.80
C VAL A 153 26.32 14.12 1.45
N ASN A 154 25.87 14.50 0.26
CA ASN A 154 25.87 15.90 -0.15
C ASN A 154 24.75 16.69 0.54
N ASN A 155 24.91 18.02 0.60
CA ASN A 155 23.94 18.93 1.22
C ASN A 155 23.57 18.52 2.67
N LEU A 156 24.54 18.01 3.43
CA LEU A 156 24.38 17.63 4.82
C LEU A 156 24.37 18.87 5.72
N ASP A 157 23.18 19.32 6.09
CA ASP A 157 22.97 20.39 7.05
C ASP A 157 22.38 19.86 8.38
N ASP A 158 22.19 20.75 9.36
CA ASP A 158 21.66 20.34 10.66
C ASP A 158 20.20 19.85 10.60
N ARG A 159 19.41 20.29 9.62
CA ARG A 159 18.06 19.78 9.39
C ARG A 159 18.12 18.31 8.99
N LYS A 160 18.97 17.96 8.02
CA LYS A 160 19.15 16.58 7.55
C LYS A 160 19.66 15.67 8.67
N LYS A 161 20.53 16.16 9.56
CA LYS A 161 21.00 15.40 10.73
C LYS A 161 19.87 15.11 11.73
N ARG A 162 18.88 16.00 11.86
CA ARG A 162 17.70 15.82 12.74
C ARG A 162 16.57 15.01 12.12
N MET A 163 16.65 14.70 10.83
CA MET A 163 15.64 13.90 10.15
C MET A 163 15.59 12.49 10.74
N THR A 164 14.40 12.01 11.10
CA THR A 164 14.18 10.70 11.71
C THR A 164 13.39 9.75 10.79
N ILE A 165 13.37 8.46 11.12
CA ILE A 165 12.56 7.45 10.44
C ILE A 165 11.08 7.86 10.43
N ARG A 166 10.57 8.42 11.54
CA ARG A 166 9.20 8.93 11.65
C ARG A 166 8.91 9.96 10.56
N HIS A 167 9.82 10.89 10.31
CA HIS A 167 9.64 11.93 9.28
C HIS A 167 9.56 11.32 7.86
N LEU A 168 10.26 10.23 7.59
CA LEU A 168 10.12 9.49 6.33
C LEU A 168 8.74 8.82 6.23
N LEU A 169 8.27 8.18 7.31
CA LEU A 169 6.99 7.49 7.35
C LEU A 169 5.80 8.45 7.22
N THR A 170 5.89 9.64 7.78
CA THR A 170 4.82 10.65 7.79
C THR A 170 4.88 11.61 6.61
N MET A 171 5.75 11.39 5.63
CA MET A 171 5.94 12.31 4.48
C MET A 171 6.29 13.73 4.90
N SER A 172 7.14 13.87 5.93
CA SER A 172 7.56 15.17 6.46
C SER A 172 9.08 15.29 6.60
N ALA A 173 9.80 14.59 5.73
CA ALA A 173 11.27 14.56 5.74
C ALA A 173 11.92 15.94 5.54
N GLY A 174 11.27 16.81 4.79
CA GLY A 174 11.74 18.20 4.57
C GLY A 174 12.64 18.38 3.37
N PHE A 175 12.85 17.39 2.52
CA PHE A 175 13.61 17.52 1.28
C PHE A 175 12.99 18.54 0.31
N ASP A 176 13.82 19.19 -0.48
CA ASP A 176 13.42 19.87 -1.71
C ASP A 176 12.98 18.81 -2.73
N TRP A 177 11.67 18.67 -2.86
CA TRP A 177 11.04 17.60 -3.63
C TRP A 177 9.79 18.10 -4.33
N LYS A 178 9.63 17.82 -5.61
CA LYS A 178 8.49 18.25 -6.42
C LYS A 178 7.83 17.03 -7.06
N GLU A 179 6.79 16.52 -6.44
CA GLU A 179 6.02 15.36 -6.93
C GLU A 179 4.51 15.66 -7.01
N ASP A 180 4.14 16.93 -6.87
CA ASP A 180 2.79 17.48 -7.03
C ASP A 180 2.47 17.91 -8.47
N VAL A 181 3.39 17.67 -9.40
CA VAL A 181 3.24 17.89 -10.84
C VAL A 181 3.09 16.55 -11.58
N PRO A 182 2.51 16.53 -12.80
CA PRO A 182 2.36 15.28 -13.55
C PRO A 182 3.67 14.49 -13.72
N TYR A 183 3.58 13.17 -13.73
CA TYR A 183 4.76 12.30 -13.98
C TYR A 183 5.35 12.45 -15.39
N SER A 184 4.66 13.10 -16.30
CA SER A 184 5.23 13.52 -17.60
C SER A 184 6.00 14.85 -17.56
N ASN A 185 5.97 15.56 -16.42
CA ASN A 185 6.71 16.81 -16.25
C ASN A 185 8.17 16.52 -15.90
N PRO A 186 9.17 17.04 -16.65
CA PRO A 186 10.58 16.83 -16.35
C PRO A 186 11.03 17.37 -15.00
N GLU A 187 10.29 18.29 -14.39
CA GLU A 187 10.59 18.82 -13.05
C GLU A 187 10.11 17.89 -11.92
N ASN A 188 9.39 16.81 -12.24
CA ASN A 188 8.92 15.86 -11.23
C ASN A 188 10.12 15.11 -10.63
N THR A 189 10.41 15.36 -9.36
CA THR A 189 11.57 14.80 -8.67
C THR A 189 11.47 13.30 -8.48
N GLY A 190 10.24 12.74 -8.36
CA GLY A 190 10.03 11.30 -8.30
C GLY A 190 10.50 10.61 -9.59
N ILE A 191 10.13 11.14 -10.74
CA ILE A 191 10.58 10.61 -12.05
C ILE A 191 12.08 10.81 -12.26
N GLN A 192 12.64 11.93 -11.80
CA GLN A 192 14.10 12.15 -11.84
C GLN A 192 14.83 11.08 -11.00
N MET A 193 14.31 10.77 -9.82
CA MET A 193 14.83 9.68 -8.99
C MET A 193 14.75 8.34 -9.73
N GLU A 194 13.59 8.00 -10.29
CA GLU A 194 13.39 6.74 -11.01
C GLU A 194 14.31 6.61 -12.25
N ALA A 195 14.67 7.72 -12.87
CA ALA A 195 15.63 7.77 -13.98
C ALA A 195 17.10 7.68 -13.52
N SER A 196 17.39 7.79 -12.23
CA SER A 196 18.77 7.70 -11.70
C SER A 196 19.21 6.25 -11.51
N SER A 197 20.53 6.03 -11.46
CA SER A 197 21.13 4.72 -11.24
C SER A 197 21.03 4.25 -9.78
N ASP A 198 20.90 5.17 -8.81
CA ASP A 198 20.71 4.86 -7.40
C ASP A 198 19.69 5.82 -6.77
N TRP A 199 18.52 5.30 -6.48
CA TRP A 199 17.40 6.07 -5.92
C TRP A 199 17.64 6.52 -4.47
N VAL A 200 18.41 5.75 -3.73
CA VAL A 200 18.78 6.07 -2.35
C VAL A 200 19.78 7.22 -2.33
N GLU A 201 20.84 7.12 -3.14
CA GLU A 201 21.84 8.17 -3.29
C GLU A 201 21.20 9.45 -3.83
N TYR A 202 20.39 9.36 -4.87
CA TYR A 202 19.65 10.50 -5.42
C TYR A 202 18.85 11.23 -4.34
N THR A 203 18.10 10.48 -3.53
CA THR A 203 17.20 11.06 -2.54
C THR A 203 17.95 11.65 -1.35
N ILE A 204 18.91 10.92 -0.76
CA ILE A 204 19.62 11.40 0.42
C ILE A 204 20.47 12.65 0.12
N ASN A 205 20.89 12.81 -1.12
CA ASN A 205 21.67 13.96 -1.57
C ASN A 205 20.84 15.21 -1.92
N ARG A 206 19.49 15.12 -1.91
CA ARG A 206 18.65 16.31 -2.14
C ARG A 206 18.85 17.34 -1.02
N PRO A 207 18.84 18.64 -1.34
CA PRO A 207 18.88 19.69 -0.33
C PRO A 207 17.61 19.66 0.55
N MET A 208 17.68 20.29 1.70
CA MET A 208 16.52 20.44 2.59
C MET A 208 15.79 21.75 2.29
N GLN A 209 14.47 21.66 2.10
CA GLN A 209 13.58 22.81 1.91
C GLN A 209 12.90 23.20 3.23
N TYR A 210 12.47 22.22 4.01
CA TYR A 210 11.74 22.44 5.26
C TYR A 210 12.45 21.82 6.47
N GLU A 211 12.08 22.26 7.66
CA GLU A 211 12.42 21.54 8.89
C GLU A 211 11.70 20.20 8.94
N PRO A 212 12.38 19.08 9.23
CA PRO A 212 11.77 17.78 9.38
C PRO A 212 10.62 17.80 10.39
N GLY A 213 9.51 17.16 10.03
CA GLY A 213 8.32 17.06 10.86
C GLY A 213 7.40 18.31 10.85
N LYS A 214 7.71 19.35 10.09
CA LYS A 214 6.91 20.59 10.08
C LYS A 214 5.91 20.67 8.93
N VAL A 215 6.26 20.11 7.78
CA VAL A 215 5.45 20.23 6.57
C VAL A 215 5.22 18.83 5.99
N TYR A 216 3.96 18.48 5.74
CA TYR A 216 3.64 17.33 4.89
C TYR A 216 4.04 17.65 3.46
N HIS A 217 4.89 16.81 2.90
CA HIS A 217 5.34 16.93 1.53
C HIS A 217 5.52 15.53 0.94
N TYR A 218 4.60 15.14 0.05
CA TYR A 218 4.64 13.80 -0.54
C TYR A 218 5.95 13.56 -1.27
N ASN A 219 6.60 12.43 -0.95
CA ASN A 219 7.96 12.15 -1.41
C ASN A 219 8.15 10.63 -1.53
N SER A 220 8.24 10.14 -2.76
CA SER A 220 8.49 8.72 -3.06
C SER A 220 9.87 8.27 -2.59
N GLY A 221 10.88 9.11 -2.75
CA GLY A 221 12.24 8.82 -2.30
C GLY A 221 12.34 8.59 -0.79
N ALA A 222 11.51 9.26 0.03
CA ALA A 222 11.46 8.99 1.46
C ALA A 222 11.12 7.52 1.78
N THR A 223 10.32 6.85 0.94
CA THR A 223 10.04 5.42 1.11
C THR A 223 11.20 4.56 0.64
N GLN A 224 11.91 4.99 -0.38
CA GLN A 224 13.10 4.29 -0.83
C GLN A 224 14.24 4.35 0.21
N LEU A 225 14.37 5.49 0.93
CA LEU A 225 15.27 5.57 2.09
C LEU A 225 14.85 4.59 3.21
N LEU A 226 13.55 4.38 3.44
CA LEU A 226 13.08 3.38 4.41
C LEU A 226 13.50 1.96 4.03
N ALA A 227 13.47 1.58 2.75
CA ALA A 227 13.96 0.27 2.29
C ALA A 227 15.46 0.10 2.54
N HIS A 228 16.25 1.13 2.29
CA HIS A 228 17.69 1.13 2.60
C HIS A 228 17.93 0.98 4.11
N ILE A 229 17.29 1.80 4.93
CA ILE A 229 17.38 1.74 6.40
C ILE A 229 16.97 0.35 6.89
N PHE A 230 15.90 -0.22 6.33
CA PHE A 230 15.44 -1.54 6.69
C PHE A 230 16.52 -2.60 6.46
N ARG A 231 17.14 -2.60 5.28
CA ARG A 231 18.21 -3.54 4.94
C ARG A 231 19.44 -3.37 5.85
N VAL A 232 19.84 -2.14 6.14
CA VAL A 232 20.98 -1.87 7.03
C VAL A 232 20.69 -2.30 8.46
N ALA A 233 19.48 -2.02 8.96
CA ALA A 233 19.09 -2.30 10.34
C ALA A 233 18.84 -3.80 10.61
N THR A 234 18.24 -4.51 9.66
CA THR A 234 17.84 -5.91 9.84
C THR A 234 18.80 -6.93 9.21
N GLY A 235 19.71 -6.47 8.34
CA GLY A 235 20.55 -7.33 7.52
C GLY A 235 19.79 -8.09 6.43
N THR A 236 18.51 -7.80 6.22
CA THR A 236 17.62 -8.54 5.31
C THR A 236 16.90 -7.56 4.37
N ASP A 237 16.75 -7.95 3.10
CA ASP A 237 15.94 -7.19 2.16
C ASP A 237 14.46 -7.19 2.59
N ILE A 238 13.77 -6.06 2.36
CA ILE A 238 12.39 -5.87 2.83
C ILE A 238 11.41 -6.87 2.20
N GLU A 239 11.65 -7.31 0.94
CA GLU A 239 10.83 -8.34 0.29
C GLU A 239 11.03 -9.71 0.94
N GLU A 240 12.28 -10.13 1.14
CA GLU A 240 12.59 -11.39 1.80
C GLU A 240 11.98 -11.43 3.21
N TYR A 241 12.08 -10.33 3.92
CA TYR A 241 11.49 -10.18 5.25
C TYR A 241 9.97 -10.25 5.21
N ALA A 242 9.34 -9.56 4.25
CA ALA A 242 7.90 -9.60 4.04
C ALA A 242 7.40 -11.02 3.72
N VAL A 243 8.08 -11.74 2.86
CA VAL A 243 7.74 -13.14 2.54
C VAL A 243 7.76 -13.99 3.80
N ARG A 244 8.81 -13.90 4.60
CA ARG A 244 8.99 -14.75 5.78
C ARG A 244 8.01 -14.44 6.91
N HIS A 245 7.78 -13.16 7.17
CA HIS A 245 7.12 -12.72 8.40
C HIS A 245 5.73 -12.08 8.22
N LEU A 246 5.33 -11.81 6.97
CA LEU A 246 4.03 -11.23 6.64
C LEU A 246 3.28 -12.06 5.61
N PHE A 247 3.84 -12.28 4.41
CA PHE A 247 3.12 -12.91 3.32
C PHE A 247 2.81 -14.38 3.59
N THR A 248 3.80 -15.17 4.00
CA THR A 248 3.61 -16.59 4.33
C THR A 248 2.61 -16.79 5.47
N PRO A 249 2.69 -16.07 6.61
CA PRO A 249 1.66 -16.15 7.65
C PRO A 249 0.24 -15.81 7.18
N LEU A 250 0.08 -14.89 6.24
CA LEU A 250 -1.22 -14.53 5.66
C LEU A 250 -1.63 -15.44 4.49
N GLY A 251 -0.84 -16.44 4.13
CA GLY A 251 -1.09 -17.32 2.99
C GLY A 251 -1.02 -16.61 1.63
N ILE A 252 -0.26 -15.54 1.55
CA ILE A 252 0.05 -14.85 0.29
C ILE A 252 1.19 -15.60 -0.37
N LYS A 253 0.91 -16.27 -1.50
CA LYS A 253 1.85 -17.17 -2.18
C LYS A 253 2.54 -16.50 -3.36
N GLU A 254 1.86 -15.57 -4.00
CA GLU A 254 2.30 -14.95 -5.24
C GLU A 254 2.39 -13.44 -5.09
N HIS A 255 3.51 -12.90 -5.48
CA HIS A 255 3.77 -11.47 -5.59
C HIS A 255 4.91 -11.24 -6.58
N TYR A 256 5.07 -10.03 -7.02
CA TYR A 256 6.25 -9.57 -7.74
C TYR A 256 6.62 -8.18 -7.22
N TRP A 257 7.85 -8.03 -6.77
CA TRP A 257 8.34 -6.74 -6.28
C TRP A 257 9.53 -6.29 -7.15
N LYS A 258 9.34 -5.20 -7.86
CA LYS A 258 10.37 -4.62 -8.72
C LYS A 258 11.63 -4.28 -7.93
N ARG A 259 12.74 -4.28 -8.63
CA ARG A 259 14.02 -3.80 -8.13
C ARG A 259 14.41 -2.50 -8.81
N THR A 260 15.04 -1.61 -8.04
CA THR A 260 15.70 -0.41 -8.56
C THR A 260 16.97 -0.80 -9.32
N PRO A 261 17.56 0.10 -10.11
CA PRO A 261 18.82 -0.18 -10.80
C PRO A 261 19.96 -0.63 -9.87
N SER A 262 20.01 -0.14 -8.62
CA SER A 262 20.99 -0.57 -7.62
C SER A 262 20.64 -1.90 -6.94
N GLY A 263 19.57 -2.60 -7.37
CA GLY A 263 19.14 -3.92 -6.86
C GLY A 263 18.34 -3.89 -5.55
N LEU A 264 18.08 -2.72 -4.97
CA LEU A 264 17.19 -2.59 -3.82
C LEU A 264 15.73 -2.73 -4.30
N VAL A 265 14.85 -3.22 -3.41
CA VAL A 265 13.41 -3.26 -3.70
C VAL A 265 12.88 -1.86 -3.99
N ASP A 266 12.08 -1.73 -5.05
CA ASP A 266 11.25 -0.55 -5.30
C ASP A 266 10.10 -0.50 -4.29
N ALA A 267 10.40 0.01 -3.10
CA ALA A 267 9.49 0.04 -1.96
C ALA A 267 8.39 1.10 -2.11
N GLU A 268 8.57 2.03 -3.07
CA GLU A 268 7.67 3.16 -3.23
C GLU A 268 6.52 2.90 -4.21
N GLY A 269 6.74 2.01 -5.22
CA GLY A 269 5.77 1.78 -6.30
C GLY A 269 5.77 0.39 -6.92
N GLY A 270 6.77 -0.43 -6.63
CA GLY A 270 7.11 -1.62 -7.43
C GLY A 270 6.38 -2.91 -7.08
N LEU A 271 5.46 -2.96 -6.13
CA LEU A 271 4.81 -4.20 -5.72
C LEU A 271 3.59 -4.53 -6.60
N TYR A 272 3.50 -5.80 -6.97
CA TYR A 272 2.38 -6.42 -7.68
C TYR A 272 1.79 -7.54 -6.83
N MET A 273 0.48 -7.54 -6.62
CA MET A 273 -0.22 -8.57 -5.85
C MET A 273 -1.62 -8.82 -6.41
N ARG A 274 -2.20 -9.95 -6.05
CA ARG A 274 -3.62 -10.21 -6.32
C ARG A 274 -4.48 -9.31 -5.43
N PRO A 275 -5.58 -8.73 -5.92
CA PRO A 275 -6.46 -7.87 -5.12
C PRO A 275 -6.95 -8.50 -3.82
N ARG A 276 -7.27 -9.82 -3.85
CA ARG A 276 -7.69 -10.56 -2.65
C ARG A 276 -6.57 -10.71 -1.60
N ASP A 277 -5.32 -10.71 -2.02
CA ASP A 277 -4.18 -10.77 -1.09
C ASP A 277 -3.88 -9.38 -0.51
N VAL A 278 -4.06 -8.32 -1.29
CA VAL A 278 -4.06 -6.95 -0.76
C VAL A 278 -5.13 -6.80 0.32
N ALA A 279 -6.33 -7.33 0.11
CA ALA A 279 -7.39 -7.29 1.11
C ALA A 279 -6.98 -7.93 2.45
N LYS A 280 -6.13 -8.98 2.46
CA LYS A 280 -5.60 -9.58 3.71
C LYS A 280 -4.77 -8.61 4.52
N LEU A 281 -3.96 -7.78 3.86
CA LEU A 281 -3.11 -6.79 4.54
C LEU A 281 -3.95 -5.67 5.18
N TRP A 282 -5.01 -5.22 4.51
CA TRP A 282 -5.94 -4.24 5.06
C TRP A 282 -6.82 -4.82 6.17
N TYR A 283 -7.26 -6.07 6.01
CA TYR A 283 -8.01 -6.79 7.04
C TYR A 283 -7.16 -7.06 8.29
N LEU A 284 -5.86 -7.32 8.13
CA LEU A 284 -4.93 -7.43 9.26
C LEU A 284 -4.99 -6.17 10.15
N PHE A 285 -5.02 -4.98 9.55
CA PHE A 285 -5.18 -3.72 10.29
C PHE A 285 -6.57 -3.57 10.91
N LEU A 286 -7.62 -3.97 10.20
CA LEU A 286 -8.98 -3.99 10.73
C LEU A 286 -9.11 -4.92 11.95
N LYS A 287 -8.30 -5.97 12.01
CA LYS A 287 -8.22 -6.90 13.17
C LYS A 287 -7.07 -6.56 14.12
N ASN A 288 -6.72 -5.28 14.18
CA ASN A 288 -5.73 -4.75 15.12
C ASN A 288 -4.38 -5.48 15.07
N GLY A 289 -3.96 -5.87 13.87
CA GLY A 289 -2.70 -6.55 13.60
C GLY A 289 -2.68 -8.05 13.87
N ALA A 290 -3.83 -8.66 14.18
CA ALA A 290 -3.95 -10.09 14.40
C ALA A 290 -4.48 -10.83 13.15
N TRP A 291 -3.93 -12.02 12.89
CA TRP A 291 -4.35 -12.93 11.83
C TRP A 291 -4.41 -14.36 12.37
N GLU A 292 -5.57 -15.02 12.27
CA GLU A 292 -5.78 -16.40 12.77
C GLU A 292 -5.24 -16.62 14.19
N GLY A 293 -5.50 -15.67 15.09
CA GLY A 293 -5.09 -15.72 16.50
C GLY A 293 -3.60 -15.40 16.75
N LYS A 294 -2.83 -15.08 15.72
CA LYS A 294 -1.41 -14.66 15.85
C LYS A 294 -1.29 -13.15 15.69
N GLN A 295 -0.55 -12.49 16.56
CA GLN A 295 -0.21 -11.08 16.44
C GLN A 295 0.96 -10.93 15.46
N ILE A 296 0.67 -10.41 14.26
CA ILE A 296 1.64 -10.18 13.18
C ILE A 296 2.24 -8.77 13.29
N VAL A 297 1.38 -7.78 13.52
CA VAL A 297 1.75 -6.38 13.76
C VAL A 297 1.20 -5.97 15.12
N SER A 298 1.96 -5.24 15.93
CA SER A 298 1.48 -4.87 17.25
C SER A 298 0.29 -3.91 17.20
N PRO A 299 -0.64 -3.95 18.18
CA PRO A 299 -1.74 -3.00 18.28
C PRO A 299 -1.27 -1.54 18.36
N GLU A 300 -0.14 -1.29 19.01
CA GLU A 300 0.47 0.04 19.13
C GLU A 300 0.91 0.56 17.75
N TRP A 301 1.50 -0.31 16.91
CA TRP A 301 1.86 0.07 15.54
C TRP A 301 0.63 0.37 14.69
N VAL A 302 -0.43 -0.45 14.79
CA VAL A 302 -1.69 -0.19 14.08
C VAL A 302 -2.25 1.17 14.50
N LYS A 303 -2.32 1.43 15.79
CA LYS A 303 -2.80 2.70 16.36
C LYS A 303 -1.97 3.89 15.89
N ASP A 304 -0.62 3.81 15.94
CA ASP A 304 0.26 4.90 15.50
C ASP A 304 0.18 5.11 13.99
N SER A 305 0.08 4.02 13.21
CA SER A 305 -0.07 4.07 11.75
C SER A 305 -1.33 4.79 11.30
N LEU A 306 -2.43 4.62 12.04
CA LEU A 306 -3.75 5.18 11.73
C LEU A 306 -4.04 6.48 12.50
N LYS A 307 -3.09 6.96 13.29
CA LYS A 307 -3.17 8.28 13.91
C LYS A 307 -2.93 9.36 12.86
N PRO A 308 -3.74 10.43 12.82
CA PRO A 308 -3.46 11.59 11.98
C PRO A 308 -2.19 12.31 12.44
N HIS A 309 -1.09 12.13 11.73
CA HIS A 309 0.15 12.89 11.95
C HIS A 309 0.10 14.24 11.24
N PHE A 310 -0.59 14.28 10.08
CA PHE A 310 -0.87 15.50 9.34
C PHE A 310 -2.34 15.56 8.90
N ASP A 311 -2.92 16.74 9.01
CA ASP A 311 -4.24 17.08 8.49
C ASP A 311 -4.04 17.93 7.23
N LEU A 312 -4.34 17.37 6.06
CA LEU A 312 -4.11 18.02 4.77
C LEU A 312 -5.14 19.12 4.48
N GLY A 313 -6.19 19.17 5.29
CA GLY A 313 -7.22 20.19 5.26
C GLY A 313 -7.02 21.33 6.26
N ALA A 314 -6.06 21.21 7.16
CA ALA A 314 -5.89 22.18 8.24
C ALA A 314 -5.70 23.61 7.70
N GLY A 315 -6.53 24.53 8.21
CA GLY A 315 -6.47 25.95 7.83
C GLY A 315 -7.14 26.31 6.49
N ARG A 316 -7.82 25.38 5.82
CA ARG A 316 -8.56 25.64 4.57
C ARG A 316 -10.06 25.64 4.85
N PRO A 317 -10.81 26.72 4.53
CA PRO A 317 -12.25 26.80 4.79
C PRO A 317 -13.10 25.76 4.04
N ASP A 318 -12.60 25.30 2.89
CA ASP A 318 -13.24 24.32 1.99
C ASP A 318 -12.73 22.89 2.18
N ALA A 319 -11.99 22.64 3.25
CA ALA A 319 -11.24 21.40 3.46
C ALA A 319 -12.03 20.27 4.12
N ALA A 320 -13.34 20.48 4.35
CA ALA A 320 -14.17 19.44 4.97
C ALA A 320 -14.08 18.12 4.18
N GLY A 321 -13.55 17.09 4.83
CA GLY A 321 -13.37 15.77 4.24
C GLY A 321 -12.11 15.60 3.36
N LEU A 322 -11.16 16.54 3.39
CA LEU A 322 -9.82 16.26 2.88
C LEU A 322 -9.15 15.19 3.76
N PRO A 323 -8.29 14.35 3.17
CA PRO A 323 -7.65 13.28 3.92
C PRO A 323 -6.67 13.82 4.96
N LYS A 324 -6.45 13.01 5.98
CA LYS A 324 -5.33 13.10 6.91
C LYS A 324 -4.31 12.03 6.57
N TYR A 325 -3.11 12.13 7.12
CA TYR A 325 -2.03 11.20 6.80
C TYR A 325 -1.42 10.60 8.07
N GLY A 326 -1.30 9.27 8.06
CA GLY A 326 -0.66 8.49 9.11
C GLY A 326 0.76 8.04 8.73
N LEU A 327 1.18 6.85 9.18
CA LEU A 327 2.45 6.24 8.77
C LEU A 327 2.27 5.52 7.41
N LYS A 328 2.31 6.30 6.31
CA LYS A 328 2.01 5.86 4.93
C LYS A 328 0.55 5.44 4.69
N TRP A 329 -0.38 5.84 5.55
CA TRP A 329 -1.80 5.61 5.41
C TRP A 329 -2.54 6.89 5.09
N TRP A 330 -3.49 6.81 4.16
CA TRP A 330 -4.46 7.86 3.87
C TRP A 330 -5.69 7.66 4.76
N LEU A 331 -6.11 8.69 5.47
CA LEU A 331 -7.20 8.66 6.42
C LEU A 331 -8.28 9.62 5.93
N TYR A 332 -9.39 9.07 5.43
CA TYR A 332 -10.47 9.86 4.83
C TYR A 332 -11.62 10.00 5.80
N PRO A 333 -11.88 11.20 6.34
CA PRO A 333 -13.10 11.46 7.10
C PRO A 333 -14.34 11.23 6.23
N TYR A 334 -15.36 10.60 6.78
CA TYR A 334 -16.63 10.36 6.11
C TYR A 334 -17.77 10.29 7.12
N GLY A 335 -19.03 10.13 6.66
CA GLY A 335 -20.23 10.27 7.47
C GLY A 335 -20.79 11.69 7.35
N LYS A 336 -21.93 11.92 8.02
CA LYS A 336 -22.68 13.18 7.89
C LYS A 336 -21.88 14.38 8.42
N GLU A 337 -21.16 14.18 9.52
CA GLU A 337 -20.33 15.19 10.19
C GLU A 337 -18.83 14.88 10.12
N ASN A 338 -18.42 13.97 9.22
CA ASN A 338 -17.05 13.44 9.12
C ASN A 338 -16.56 12.76 10.42
N GLU A 339 -17.47 12.12 11.14
CA GLU A 339 -17.24 11.47 12.43
C GLU A 339 -16.58 10.09 12.33
N MET A 340 -16.61 9.48 11.12
CA MET A 340 -15.99 8.20 10.82
C MET A 340 -14.73 8.40 9.97
N VAL A 341 -13.82 7.42 10.00
CA VAL A 341 -12.55 7.50 9.26
C VAL A 341 -12.27 6.22 8.49
N ALA A 342 -12.27 6.31 7.17
CA ALA A 342 -11.81 5.25 6.29
C ALA A 342 -10.28 5.23 6.20
N TRP A 343 -9.68 4.03 6.23
CA TRP A 343 -8.24 3.85 6.09
C TRP A 343 -7.93 3.32 4.70
N ALA A 344 -7.07 4.00 3.97
CA ALA A 344 -6.84 3.66 2.58
C ALA A 344 -5.37 3.69 2.17
N GLY A 345 -5.06 2.91 1.14
CA GLY A 345 -3.93 3.11 0.26
C GLY A 345 -4.36 3.94 -0.96
N SER A 346 -3.41 4.59 -1.60
CA SER A 346 -3.65 5.30 -2.85
C SER A 346 -2.46 5.08 -3.80
N GLY A 347 -2.73 4.52 -4.96
CA GLY A 347 -1.74 4.27 -6.00
C GLY A 347 -2.12 4.93 -7.31
N PHE A 348 -1.11 5.34 -8.08
CA PHE A 348 -1.27 5.93 -9.39
C PHE A 348 -2.10 5.01 -10.31
N GLY A 349 -2.92 5.59 -11.14
CA GLY A 349 -3.85 4.83 -12.00
C GLY A 349 -5.15 4.40 -11.32
N GLY A 350 -5.28 4.54 -9.97
CA GLY A 350 -6.53 4.24 -9.25
C GLY A 350 -6.48 3.00 -8.35
N GLN A 351 -5.29 2.57 -7.92
CA GLN A 351 -5.14 1.51 -6.92
C GLN A 351 -5.68 2.01 -5.59
N ARG A 352 -6.70 1.33 -5.03
CA ARG A 352 -7.42 1.86 -3.86
C ARG A 352 -7.96 0.76 -2.96
N PRO A 353 -7.13 0.19 -2.11
CA PRO A 353 -7.62 -0.58 -0.98
C PRO A 353 -8.16 0.36 0.11
N ILE A 354 -9.32 0.01 0.67
CA ILE A 354 -10.07 0.82 1.66
C ILE A 354 -10.57 -0.09 2.77
N VAL A 355 -10.50 0.40 4.01
CA VAL A 355 -11.20 -0.17 5.17
C VAL A 355 -12.25 0.82 5.64
N LEU A 356 -13.46 0.34 5.88
CA LEU A 356 -14.51 1.03 6.64
C LEU A 356 -14.70 0.28 7.96
N PRO A 357 -13.99 0.69 9.03
CA PRO A 357 -13.94 -0.09 10.26
C PRO A 357 -15.31 -0.20 10.93
N GLU A 358 -16.12 0.86 10.90
CA GLU A 358 -17.46 0.89 11.48
C GLU A 358 -18.45 -0.07 10.79
N TYR A 359 -18.12 -0.52 9.58
CA TYR A 359 -18.93 -1.46 8.81
C TYR A 359 -18.29 -2.84 8.65
N ASP A 360 -17.11 -3.06 9.27
CA ASP A 360 -16.28 -4.28 9.11
C ASP A 360 -16.08 -4.65 7.63
N ILE A 361 -15.76 -3.64 6.81
CA ILE A 361 -15.58 -3.75 5.37
C ILE A 361 -14.11 -3.53 4.99
N VAL A 362 -13.62 -4.40 4.10
CA VAL A 362 -12.42 -4.16 3.29
C VAL A 362 -12.80 -4.24 1.83
N ALA A 363 -12.48 -3.22 1.06
CA ALA A 363 -12.67 -3.19 -0.39
C ALA A 363 -11.34 -2.90 -1.09
N VAL A 364 -11.09 -3.55 -2.21
CA VAL A 364 -9.91 -3.29 -3.04
C VAL A 364 -10.35 -3.03 -4.46
N TYR A 365 -10.00 -1.85 -4.96
CA TYR A 365 -10.12 -1.50 -6.37
C TYR A 365 -8.73 -1.46 -6.99
N THR A 366 -8.58 -2.10 -8.13
CA THR A 366 -7.42 -1.91 -9.00
C THR A 366 -7.88 -1.29 -10.30
N ALA A 367 -7.07 -0.41 -10.87
CA ALA A 367 -7.43 0.34 -12.05
C ALA A 367 -6.17 0.81 -12.79
N TRP A 368 -6.32 1.22 -14.05
CA TRP A 368 -5.22 1.79 -14.81
C TRP A 368 -5.69 3.01 -15.61
N ASN A 369 -5.97 4.09 -14.86
CA ASN A 369 -6.43 5.36 -15.42
C ASN A 369 -5.28 6.34 -15.56
N HIS A 370 -5.02 6.80 -16.75
CA HIS A 370 -4.05 7.83 -17.07
C HIS A 370 -4.74 8.93 -17.87
N GLY A 371 -4.42 10.19 -17.54
CA GLY A 371 -4.98 11.34 -18.20
C GLY A 371 -6.26 11.89 -17.52
N SER A 372 -7.07 12.62 -18.29
CA SER A 372 -8.24 13.40 -17.81
C SER A 372 -9.57 12.64 -17.82
N GLY A 373 -9.55 11.34 -18.07
CA GLY A 373 -10.76 10.51 -18.11
C GLY A 373 -11.42 10.31 -16.73
N PRO A 374 -12.60 9.67 -16.69
CA PRO A 374 -13.25 9.31 -15.44
C PRO A 374 -12.33 8.47 -14.56
N SER A 375 -12.35 8.70 -13.26
CA SER A 375 -11.66 7.87 -12.28
C SER A 375 -12.43 7.86 -10.97
N MET A 376 -12.40 6.73 -10.25
CA MET A 376 -13.02 6.64 -8.94
C MET A 376 -12.18 7.35 -7.89
N ARG A 377 -12.71 8.43 -7.32
CA ARG A 377 -12.08 9.11 -6.18
C ARG A 377 -12.32 8.32 -4.90
N ALA A 378 -11.46 8.48 -3.90
CA ALA A 378 -11.58 7.76 -2.62
C ALA A 378 -12.94 7.98 -1.95
N ARG A 379 -13.43 9.22 -1.91
CA ARG A 379 -14.74 9.53 -1.32
C ARG A 379 -15.88 8.85 -2.06
N ASP A 380 -15.86 8.85 -3.40
CA ASP A 380 -16.90 8.20 -4.19
C ASP A 380 -16.93 6.70 -3.87
N ALA A 381 -15.76 6.05 -3.81
CA ALA A 381 -15.65 4.64 -3.42
C ALA A 381 -16.20 4.38 -2.01
N ILE A 382 -15.86 5.22 -1.02
CA ILE A 382 -16.35 5.13 0.36
C ILE A 382 -17.87 5.21 0.42
N TYR A 383 -18.46 6.24 -0.21
CA TYR A 383 -19.92 6.41 -0.16
C TYR A 383 -20.65 5.30 -0.91
N ARG A 384 -20.12 4.80 -2.03
CA ARG A 384 -20.69 3.63 -2.72
C ARG A 384 -20.70 2.39 -1.85
N LEU A 385 -19.66 2.18 -1.06
CA LEU A 385 -19.61 1.06 -0.11
C LEU A 385 -20.65 1.22 1.01
N VAL A 386 -20.80 2.43 1.56
CA VAL A 386 -21.79 2.73 2.60
C VAL A 386 -23.23 2.56 2.08
N GLU A 387 -23.53 3.04 0.86
CA GLU A 387 -24.85 2.91 0.22
C GLU A 387 -25.30 1.45 0.02
N MET A 388 -24.36 0.50 -0.05
CA MET A 388 -24.67 -0.92 -0.21
C MET A 388 -24.98 -1.62 1.12
N VAL A 389 -24.72 -0.98 2.26
CA VAL A 389 -24.89 -1.61 3.59
C VAL A 389 -26.33 -1.45 4.06
N THR A 390 -26.93 -2.54 4.52
CA THR A 390 -28.34 -2.60 4.99
C THR A 390 -28.49 -2.48 6.50
N ASP A 391 -27.43 -2.70 7.26
CA ASP A 391 -27.31 -2.52 8.70
C ASP A 391 -26.42 -1.29 9.01
N GLY A 392 -26.76 -0.54 10.02
CA GLY A 392 -26.01 0.69 10.35
C GLY A 392 -24.57 0.42 10.83
N PRO A 393 -23.79 1.51 11.07
CA PRO A 393 -22.42 1.38 11.55
C PRO A 393 -22.39 0.74 12.95
N GLN A 394 -21.39 -0.11 13.16
CA GLN A 394 -21.13 -0.74 14.46
C GLN A 394 -20.28 0.22 15.31
N LYS A 395 -20.56 0.27 16.61
CA LYS A 395 -19.64 0.96 17.52
C LYS A 395 -18.33 0.20 17.60
N LEU A 396 -17.24 0.85 17.26
CA LEU A 396 -15.90 0.30 17.49
C LEU A 396 -15.68 0.12 19.00
N LYS A 397 -15.27 -1.09 19.39
CA LYS A 397 -14.97 -1.41 20.80
C LYS A 397 -13.57 -0.95 21.17
#